data_b65af390db3c9b8b4f398531049022b0
#
_entry.id   b65af390db3c9b8b4f398531049022b0
#
_cell.length_a   1.000
_cell.length_b   1.000
_cell.length_c   1.000
_cell.angle_alpha   90.00
_cell.angle_beta   90.00
_cell.angle_gamma   90.00
#
_symmetry.space_group_name_H-M   'P 1'
#
loop_
_entity.id
_entity.type
_entity.pdbx_description
1 polymer ?
#
loop_
_entity_poly.entity_id
_entity_poly.type
_entity_poly.pdbx_seq_one_letter_code
_entity_poly.pdbx_strand_id
1 'polypeptide(L)'
;MKFKRVSLSKMLSNLLPSDNSFLYSFCNQYVCRYKGEGDGNIKANGELRLMRKGLPKCHTVFDIGANAGQWAKLSLQINPRLNLHCFEPSGATFQRLISNQFPSNVVCNNLGLSSAPGETSLHVFSEGSALNSLYQRQGLEGYGILPQQKKETIRLETMDTYCEAHDLQKSGVDFCKIDVEGHELEVFKGMKGMLSKKIVKLVQFEYGGCNIDSRVLLKDIFDFFKPFEYTFYKIFPQRLLKVPQYDQCFENFQYQNWVIIANGYTYDE
;
A
#
# COMPACT_ATOMS: atom_id res chain seq x y z
N MET A 1 -39.75 2.00 6.73
CA MET A 1 -39.87 0.54 7.05
C MET A 1 -38.53 -0.17 7.15
N LYS A 2 -37.49 0.46 7.74
CA LYS A 2 -36.11 -0.09 7.89
C LYS A 2 -35.81 -0.70 9.26
N PHE A 3 -36.72 -0.63 10.23
CA PHE A 3 -36.48 -1.08 11.62
C PHE A 3 -36.66 -2.57 11.90
N LYS A 4 -37.32 -3.34 11.03
CA LYS A 4 -37.56 -4.78 11.28
C LYS A 4 -36.40 -5.72 10.95
N ARG A 5 -35.46 -5.34 10.04
CA ARG A 5 -34.34 -6.23 9.68
C ARG A 5 -33.22 -6.28 10.71
N VAL A 6 -32.99 -5.17 11.47
CA VAL A 6 -31.99 -5.14 12.54
C VAL A 6 -32.40 -6.02 13.72
N SER A 7 -33.69 -6.18 13.97
CA SER A 7 -34.24 -7.01 15.04
C SER A 7 -33.97 -8.51 14.85
N LEU A 8 -34.06 -9.05 13.63
CA LEU A 8 -33.89 -10.47 13.37
C LEU A 8 -32.44 -10.94 13.49
N SER A 9 -31.49 -10.19 12.93
CA SER A 9 -30.06 -10.51 13.06
C SER A 9 -29.58 -10.43 14.51
N LYS A 10 -30.04 -9.43 15.26
CA LYS A 10 -29.75 -9.29 16.69
C LYS A 10 -30.41 -10.43 17.52
N MET A 11 -31.62 -10.84 17.19
CA MET A 11 -32.25 -11.99 17.82
C MET A 11 -31.48 -13.28 17.55
N LEU A 12 -31.08 -13.52 16.30
CA LEU A 12 -30.33 -14.72 15.91
C LEU A 12 -28.96 -14.76 16.55
N SER A 13 -28.27 -13.61 16.62
CA SER A 13 -26.94 -13.54 17.27
C SER A 13 -26.99 -13.84 18.77
N ASN A 14 -28.09 -13.49 19.46
CA ASN A 14 -28.30 -13.82 20.87
C ASN A 14 -28.50 -15.30 21.15
N LEU A 15 -28.83 -16.11 20.13
CA LEU A 15 -28.95 -17.55 20.23
C LEU A 15 -27.62 -18.29 20.06
N LEU A 16 -26.57 -17.58 19.64
CA LEU A 16 -25.23 -18.13 19.46
C LEU A 16 -24.43 -18.03 20.79
N PRO A 17 -23.58 -19.03 21.10
CA PRO A 17 -22.74 -18.98 22.27
C PRO A 17 -21.77 -17.79 22.16
N SER A 18 -21.62 -17.00 23.22
CA SER A 18 -20.83 -15.78 23.26
C SER A 18 -19.31 -16.02 23.35
N ASP A 19 -18.90 -17.24 23.72
CA ASP A 19 -17.51 -17.62 24.05
C ASP A 19 -16.95 -18.73 23.16
N ASN A 20 -17.60 -18.99 22.01
CA ASN A 20 -17.16 -20.02 21.07
C ASN A 20 -16.07 -19.49 20.12
N SER A 21 -14.81 -19.85 20.38
CA SER A 21 -13.65 -19.41 19.60
C SER A 21 -13.69 -19.83 18.12
N PHE A 22 -14.24 -21.01 17.82
CA PHE A 22 -14.41 -21.48 16.43
C PHE A 22 -15.40 -20.59 15.66
N LEU A 23 -16.57 -20.35 16.27
CA LEU A 23 -17.58 -19.49 15.66
C LEU A 23 -17.07 -18.07 15.47
N TYR A 24 -16.37 -17.52 16.47
CA TYR A 24 -15.69 -16.22 16.36
C TYR A 24 -14.72 -16.20 15.18
N SER A 25 -13.82 -17.17 15.10
CA SER A 25 -12.81 -17.23 14.02
C SER A 25 -13.47 -17.35 12.64
N PHE A 26 -14.49 -18.20 12.50
CA PHE A 26 -15.24 -18.38 11.26
C PHE A 26 -15.93 -17.07 10.83
N CYS A 27 -16.66 -16.43 11.75
CA CYS A 27 -17.37 -15.18 11.46
C CYS A 27 -16.38 -14.05 11.13
N ASN A 28 -15.28 -13.96 11.85
CA ASN A 28 -14.24 -12.96 11.60
C ASN A 28 -13.60 -13.13 10.22
N GLN A 29 -13.25 -14.37 9.84
CA GLN A 29 -12.73 -14.65 8.50
C GLN A 29 -13.74 -14.31 7.40
N TYR A 30 -15.01 -14.63 7.62
CA TYR A 30 -16.07 -14.27 6.68
C TYR A 30 -16.20 -12.75 6.54
N VAL A 31 -16.20 -12.01 7.66
CA VAL A 31 -16.27 -10.54 7.66
C VAL A 31 -15.06 -9.92 6.97
N CYS A 32 -13.85 -10.38 7.27
CA CYS A 32 -12.63 -9.92 6.60
C CYS A 32 -12.73 -10.15 5.08
N ARG A 33 -13.10 -11.34 4.65
CA ARG A 33 -13.28 -11.68 3.23
C ARG A 33 -14.37 -10.81 2.57
N TYR A 34 -15.51 -10.63 3.25
CA TYR A 34 -16.61 -9.78 2.77
C TYR A 34 -16.19 -8.32 2.58
N LYS A 35 -15.33 -7.82 3.47
CA LYS A 35 -14.81 -6.45 3.43
C LYS A 35 -13.56 -6.28 2.55
N GLY A 36 -12.95 -7.36 2.06
CA GLY A 36 -11.67 -7.32 1.34
C GLY A 36 -10.51 -6.91 2.25
N GLU A 37 -10.45 -7.48 3.46
CA GLU A 37 -9.49 -7.15 4.52
C GLU A 37 -8.77 -8.42 5.00
N GLY A 38 -7.58 -8.23 5.63
CA GLY A 38 -6.87 -9.28 6.35
C GLY A 38 -6.15 -10.32 5.48
N ASP A 39 -6.16 -10.20 4.16
CA ASP A 39 -5.47 -11.13 3.26
C ASP A 39 -4.29 -10.45 2.56
N GLY A 40 -3.06 -10.78 2.99
CA GLY A 40 -1.81 -10.29 2.38
C GLY A 40 -1.38 -11.07 1.12
N ASN A 41 -2.15 -12.07 0.67
CA ASN A 41 -1.80 -12.83 -0.51
C ASN A 41 -2.18 -12.08 -1.79
N ILE A 42 -1.19 -11.49 -2.46
CA ILE A 42 -1.34 -10.72 -3.70
C ILE A 42 -2.16 -11.46 -4.79
N LYS A 43 -2.14 -12.81 -4.80
CA LYS A 43 -2.89 -13.62 -5.77
C LYS A 43 -4.37 -13.74 -5.42
N ALA A 44 -4.75 -13.48 -4.17
CA ALA A 44 -6.09 -13.68 -3.65
C ALA A 44 -6.80 -12.38 -3.26
N ASN A 45 -6.06 -11.33 -2.86
CA ASN A 45 -6.61 -10.08 -2.32
C ASN A 45 -7.06 -9.06 -3.39
N GLY A 46 -6.78 -9.31 -4.67
CA GLY A 46 -7.17 -8.45 -5.80
C GLY A 46 -6.03 -7.61 -6.39
N GLU A 47 -4.88 -7.52 -5.74
CA GLU A 47 -3.72 -6.78 -6.25
C GLU A 47 -3.24 -7.33 -7.59
N LEU A 48 -3.07 -8.65 -7.72
CA LEU A 48 -2.64 -9.25 -8.98
C LEU A 48 -3.64 -8.97 -10.12
N ARG A 49 -4.94 -8.89 -9.82
CA ARG A 49 -5.95 -8.47 -10.80
C ARG A 49 -5.75 -7.02 -11.21
N LEU A 50 -5.52 -6.12 -10.24
CA LEU A 50 -5.21 -4.71 -10.50
C LEU A 50 -3.98 -4.59 -11.41
N MET A 51 -2.90 -5.30 -11.09
CA MET A 51 -1.66 -5.33 -11.89
C MET A 51 -1.93 -5.82 -13.33
N ARG A 52 -2.62 -6.95 -13.49
CA ARG A 52 -2.90 -7.55 -14.81
C ARG A 52 -3.74 -6.65 -15.72
N LYS A 53 -4.59 -5.82 -15.15
CA LYS A 53 -5.43 -4.88 -15.91
C LYS A 53 -4.74 -3.54 -16.16
N GLY A 54 -3.96 -3.05 -15.20
CA GLY A 54 -3.30 -1.74 -15.29
C GLY A 54 -1.97 -1.78 -16.03
N LEU A 55 -1.05 -2.66 -15.62
CA LEU A 55 0.34 -2.66 -16.09
C LEU A 55 0.53 -2.86 -17.61
N PRO A 56 -0.31 -3.61 -18.36
CA PRO A 56 -0.15 -3.73 -19.79
C PRO A 56 -0.19 -2.40 -20.57
N LYS A 57 -0.84 -1.39 -19.99
CA LYS A 57 -0.99 -0.05 -20.56
C LYS A 57 0.01 0.97 -20.00
N CYS A 58 0.82 0.57 -19.01
CA CYS A 58 1.80 1.42 -18.38
C CYS A 58 3.11 1.45 -19.13
N HIS A 59 3.79 2.60 -19.07
CA HIS A 59 5.16 2.77 -19.50
C HIS A 59 6.08 2.96 -18.30
N THR A 60 5.80 3.92 -17.42
CA THR A 60 6.61 4.23 -16.24
C THR A 60 5.87 3.80 -14.98
N VAL A 61 6.54 2.98 -14.17
CA VAL A 61 5.97 2.38 -12.95
C VAL A 61 6.94 2.53 -11.78
N PHE A 62 6.41 2.87 -10.61
CA PHE A 62 7.16 2.96 -9.38
C PHE A 62 6.73 1.86 -8.40
N ASP A 63 7.72 1.17 -7.81
CA ASP A 63 7.58 0.21 -6.71
C ASP A 63 8.29 0.79 -5.48
N ILE A 64 7.54 1.49 -4.64
CA ILE A 64 8.03 2.19 -3.44
C ILE A 64 7.85 1.26 -2.24
N GLY A 65 8.97 0.88 -1.60
CA GLY A 65 9.05 -0.24 -0.68
C GLY A 65 9.17 -1.55 -1.44
N ALA A 66 10.12 -1.63 -2.38
CA ALA A 66 10.28 -2.77 -3.29
C ALA A 66 10.74 -4.05 -2.59
N ASN A 67 11.24 -3.96 -1.37
CA ASN A 67 11.76 -5.07 -0.59
C ASN A 67 12.70 -5.96 -1.45
N ALA A 68 12.56 -7.27 -1.43
CA ALA A 68 13.35 -8.21 -2.24
C ALA A 68 12.93 -8.30 -3.72
N GLY A 69 12.04 -7.41 -4.20
CA GLY A 69 11.66 -7.30 -5.61
C GLY A 69 10.59 -8.26 -6.10
N GLN A 70 9.78 -8.81 -5.21
CA GLN A 70 8.73 -9.76 -5.61
C GLN A 70 7.65 -9.09 -6.48
N TRP A 71 7.20 -7.89 -6.10
CA TRP A 71 6.23 -7.13 -6.89
C TRP A 71 6.81 -6.69 -8.23
N ALA A 72 8.07 -6.25 -8.24
CA ALA A 72 8.79 -5.89 -9.47
C ALA A 72 8.88 -7.07 -10.45
N LYS A 73 9.19 -8.28 -9.97
CA LYS A 73 9.21 -9.51 -10.80
C LYS A 73 7.85 -9.80 -11.43
N LEU A 74 6.78 -9.72 -10.63
CA LEU A 74 5.41 -9.94 -11.14
C LEU A 74 5.03 -8.87 -12.18
N SER A 75 5.43 -7.63 -11.96
CA SER A 75 5.18 -6.53 -12.91
C SER A 75 5.84 -6.78 -14.26
N LEU A 76 7.11 -7.21 -14.27
CA LEU A 76 7.85 -7.55 -15.48
C LEU A 76 7.33 -8.80 -16.18
N GLN A 77 6.78 -9.77 -15.45
CA GLN A 77 6.07 -10.91 -16.06
C GLN A 77 4.80 -10.48 -16.79
N ILE A 78 4.13 -9.43 -16.32
CA ILE A 78 2.91 -8.89 -16.95
C ILE A 78 3.27 -7.98 -18.13
N ASN A 79 4.26 -7.10 -17.94
CA ASN A 79 4.73 -6.20 -18.98
C ASN A 79 6.26 -6.03 -18.90
N PRO A 80 7.03 -6.76 -19.71
CA PRO A 80 8.51 -6.72 -19.67
C PRO A 80 9.11 -5.39 -20.18
N ARG A 81 8.30 -4.51 -20.76
CA ARG A 81 8.74 -3.23 -21.33
C ARG A 81 8.56 -2.04 -20.38
N LEU A 82 8.16 -2.28 -19.12
CA LEU A 82 8.01 -1.23 -18.12
C LEU A 82 9.35 -0.53 -17.86
N ASN A 83 9.35 0.79 -17.86
CA ASN A 83 10.39 1.57 -17.18
C ASN A 83 10.06 1.56 -15.68
N LEU A 84 10.69 0.64 -14.95
CA LEU A 84 10.34 0.33 -13.56
C LEU A 84 11.38 0.93 -12.62
N HIS A 85 10.95 1.79 -11.71
CA HIS A 85 11.78 2.37 -10.66
C HIS A 85 11.41 1.75 -9.31
N CYS A 86 12.37 1.02 -8.73
CA CYS A 86 12.23 0.36 -7.42
C CYS A 86 12.96 1.17 -6.35
N PHE A 87 12.32 1.34 -5.19
CA PHE A 87 12.90 2.07 -4.05
C PHE A 87 12.90 1.17 -2.82
N GLU A 88 14.09 0.91 -2.29
CA GLU A 88 14.29 0.09 -1.09
C GLU A 88 15.38 0.75 -0.22
N PRO A 89 15.02 1.32 0.94
CA PRO A 89 15.96 2.06 1.76
C PRO A 89 16.95 1.20 2.53
N SER A 90 16.56 -0.02 3.00
CA SER A 90 17.46 -0.88 3.76
C SER A 90 18.56 -1.46 2.86
N GLY A 91 19.83 -1.21 3.21
CA GLY A 91 20.98 -1.66 2.43
C GLY A 91 21.03 -3.17 2.27
N ALA A 92 20.76 -3.94 3.34
CA ALA A 92 20.76 -5.39 3.28
C ALA A 92 19.63 -5.94 2.39
N THR A 93 18.42 -5.34 2.47
CA THR A 93 17.28 -5.71 1.63
C THR A 93 17.53 -5.27 0.18
N PHE A 94 18.11 -4.10 -0.02
CA PHE A 94 18.51 -3.60 -1.34
C PHE A 94 19.50 -4.53 -2.05
N GLN A 95 20.46 -5.13 -1.34
CA GLN A 95 21.36 -6.13 -1.94
C GLN A 95 20.58 -7.34 -2.47
N ARG A 96 19.53 -7.76 -1.79
CA ARG A 96 18.60 -8.81 -2.29
C ARG A 96 17.81 -8.35 -3.50
N LEU A 97 17.37 -7.09 -3.52
CA LEU A 97 16.65 -6.51 -4.65
C LEU A 97 17.52 -6.55 -5.92
N ILE A 98 18.76 -6.06 -5.86
CA ILE A 98 19.65 -6.02 -7.04
C ILE A 98 20.18 -7.41 -7.43
N SER A 99 20.24 -8.36 -6.50
CA SER A 99 20.65 -9.75 -6.81
C SER A 99 19.68 -10.47 -7.78
N ASN A 100 18.50 -9.93 -8.01
CA ASN A 100 17.56 -10.45 -9.02
C ASN A 100 18.04 -10.24 -10.47
N GLN A 101 19.09 -9.42 -10.69
CA GLN A 101 19.63 -9.15 -12.03
C GLN A 101 18.55 -8.72 -13.02
N PHE A 102 17.75 -7.74 -12.64
CA PHE A 102 16.70 -7.17 -13.48
C PHE A 102 17.26 -6.64 -14.80
N PRO A 103 16.45 -6.58 -15.88
CA PRO A 103 16.85 -6.00 -17.16
C PRO A 103 17.11 -4.49 -17.02
N SER A 104 17.78 -3.90 -18.04
CA SER A 104 18.24 -2.51 -18.02
C SER A 104 17.15 -1.43 -17.93
N ASN A 105 15.90 -1.81 -18.16
CA ASN A 105 14.74 -0.93 -17.98
C ASN A 105 14.21 -0.91 -16.54
N VAL A 106 14.93 -1.52 -15.58
CA VAL A 106 14.66 -1.43 -14.14
C VAL A 106 15.75 -0.65 -13.44
N VAL A 107 15.36 0.40 -12.74
CA VAL A 107 16.24 1.22 -11.92
C VAL A 107 16.00 0.89 -10.46
N CYS A 108 17.00 0.36 -9.76
CA CYS A 108 16.91 0.09 -8.33
C CYS A 108 17.61 1.21 -7.55
N ASN A 109 16.91 1.79 -6.58
CA ASN A 109 17.35 2.94 -5.79
C ASN A 109 17.46 2.54 -4.31
N ASN A 110 18.65 2.68 -3.71
CA ASN A 110 18.85 2.48 -2.28
C ASN A 110 18.51 3.75 -1.51
N LEU A 111 17.24 4.09 -1.49
CA LEU A 111 16.68 5.22 -0.74
C LEU A 111 15.18 5.00 -0.49
N GLY A 112 14.66 5.66 0.53
CA GLY A 112 13.23 5.76 0.78
C GLY A 112 12.64 7.06 0.21
N LEU A 113 11.33 7.04 -0.07
CA LEU A 113 10.61 8.27 -0.43
C LEU A 113 9.84 8.80 0.77
N SER A 114 9.81 10.14 0.91
CA SER A 114 9.21 10.85 2.04
C SER A 114 8.77 12.26 1.65
N SER A 115 8.25 13.03 2.62
CA SER A 115 7.82 14.44 2.44
C SER A 115 8.97 15.44 2.28
N ALA A 116 10.18 15.07 2.69
CA ALA A 116 11.39 15.89 2.58
C ALA A 116 12.63 15.01 2.41
N PRO A 117 13.69 15.51 1.75
CA PRO A 117 14.96 14.81 1.69
C PRO A 117 15.66 14.84 3.05
N GLY A 118 16.50 13.84 3.31
CA GLY A 118 17.27 13.75 4.55
C GLY A 118 17.71 12.34 4.90
N GLU A 119 18.10 12.14 6.16
CA GLU A 119 18.43 10.86 6.73
C GLU A 119 17.56 10.57 7.94
N THR A 120 17.24 9.29 8.16
CA THR A 120 16.45 8.85 9.31
C THR A 120 16.83 7.43 9.71
N SER A 121 16.29 6.96 10.82
CA SER A 121 16.49 5.58 11.30
C SER A 121 15.34 4.67 10.89
N LEU A 122 15.68 3.60 10.19
CA LEU A 122 14.78 2.48 9.91
C LEU A 122 14.86 1.47 11.06
N HIS A 123 13.73 1.05 11.58
CA HIS A 123 13.65 -0.06 12.53
C HIS A 123 13.60 -1.38 11.77
N VAL A 124 14.60 -2.25 12.00
CA VAL A 124 14.79 -3.49 11.26
C VAL A 124 14.45 -4.69 12.15
N PHE A 125 13.44 -5.47 11.78
CA PHE A 125 13.13 -6.77 12.40
C PHE A 125 14.12 -7.85 11.97
N SER A 126 14.26 -7.99 10.67
CA SER A 126 15.24 -8.85 10.03
C SER A 126 15.48 -8.38 8.60
N GLU A 127 16.54 -8.88 7.99
CA GLU A 127 16.85 -8.60 6.59
C GLU A 127 15.75 -9.11 5.66
N GLY A 128 15.16 -8.19 4.89
CA GLY A 128 14.06 -8.48 3.96
C GLY A 128 12.71 -8.72 4.63
N SER A 129 12.57 -8.37 5.92
CA SER A 129 11.27 -8.42 6.59
C SER A 129 10.33 -7.38 6.02
N ALA A 130 9.09 -7.80 5.76
CA ALA A 130 8.01 -6.87 5.40
C ALA A 130 7.59 -5.96 6.57
N LEU A 131 8.10 -6.21 7.78
CA LEU A 131 7.79 -5.42 8.99
C LEU A 131 8.81 -4.31 9.26
N ASN A 132 9.85 -4.16 8.42
CA ASN A 132 10.81 -3.07 8.56
C ASN A 132 10.10 -1.75 8.31
N SER A 133 10.21 -0.81 9.25
CA SER A 133 9.43 0.44 9.23
C SER A 133 10.23 1.60 9.82
N LEU A 134 9.88 2.82 9.44
CA LEU A 134 10.38 4.04 10.09
C LEU A 134 9.79 4.21 11.50
N TYR A 135 8.75 3.48 11.81
CA TYR A 135 8.07 3.51 13.10
C TYR A 135 8.39 2.27 13.92
N GLN A 136 8.58 2.44 15.23
CA GLN A 136 8.78 1.31 16.11
C GLN A 136 7.45 0.55 16.27
N ARG A 137 7.37 -0.62 15.65
CA ARG A 137 6.19 -1.49 15.74
C ARG A 137 6.05 -2.08 17.16
N GLN A 138 4.86 -2.00 17.74
CA GLN A 138 4.55 -2.48 19.10
C GLN A 138 3.34 -3.41 19.06
N GLY A 139 3.20 -4.22 20.14
CA GLY A 139 2.05 -5.12 20.28
C GLY A 139 2.03 -6.31 19.34
N LEU A 140 3.16 -6.66 18.74
CA LEU A 140 3.29 -7.81 17.83
C LEU A 140 3.70 -9.11 18.55
N GLU A 141 3.99 -9.04 19.84
CA GLU A 141 4.45 -10.19 20.66
C GLU A 141 3.40 -11.30 20.69
N GLY A 142 2.11 -10.94 20.70
CA GLY A 142 0.99 -11.89 20.62
C GLY A 142 0.95 -12.72 19.34
N TYR A 143 1.64 -12.26 18.29
CA TYR A 143 1.84 -12.98 17.02
C TYR A 143 3.18 -13.72 16.96
N GLY A 144 3.93 -13.78 18.07
CA GLY A 144 5.25 -14.39 18.12
C GLY A 144 6.37 -13.54 17.48
N ILE A 145 6.12 -12.27 17.23
CA ILE A 145 7.07 -11.33 16.64
C ILE A 145 7.74 -10.56 17.77
N LEU A 146 9.05 -10.74 17.92
CA LEU A 146 9.85 -10.06 18.95
C LEU A 146 10.09 -8.60 18.58
N PRO A 147 10.24 -7.68 19.56
CA PRO A 147 10.54 -6.28 19.32
C PRO A 147 11.81 -6.08 18.49
N GLN A 148 11.80 -5.05 17.67
CA GLN A 148 12.95 -4.66 16.87
C GLN A 148 14.12 -4.22 17.74
N GLN A 149 15.30 -4.76 17.47
CA GLN A 149 16.52 -4.44 18.21
C GLN A 149 17.54 -3.66 17.37
N LYS A 150 17.41 -3.69 16.05
CA LYS A 150 18.38 -3.06 15.14
C LYS A 150 17.79 -1.81 14.48
N LYS A 151 18.62 -0.77 14.39
CA LYS A 151 18.32 0.43 13.59
C LYS A 151 19.35 0.57 12.49
N GLU A 152 18.91 1.04 11.34
CA GLU A 152 19.73 1.34 10.18
C GLU A 152 19.49 2.78 9.76
N THR A 153 20.56 3.56 9.50
CA THR A 153 20.41 4.89 8.93
C THR A 153 20.16 4.77 7.44
N ILE A 154 19.09 5.39 6.98
CA ILE A 154 18.67 5.37 5.57
C ILE A 154 18.55 6.79 5.03
N ARG A 155 18.73 6.92 3.71
CA ARG A 155 18.51 8.17 2.98
C ARG A 155 17.08 8.26 2.48
N LEU A 156 16.52 9.47 2.59
CA LEU A 156 15.20 9.84 2.09
C LEU A 156 15.30 10.91 0.99
N GLU A 157 14.36 10.86 0.06
CA GLU A 157 14.15 11.84 -1.01
C GLU A 157 12.66 12.08 -1.21
N THR A 158 12.28 13.15 -1.92
CA THR A 158 10.90 13.34 -2.35
C THR A 158 10.67 12.75 -3.74
N MET A 159 9.46 12.28 -4.02
CA MET A 159 9.13 11.81 -5.37
C MET A 159 9.19 12.96 -6.39
N ASP A 160 8.78 14.16 -5.99
CA ASP A 160 8.83 15.35 -6.85
C ASP A 160 10.27 15.65 -7.31
N THR A 161 11.25 15.69 -6.38
CA THR A 161 12.68 15.91 -6.68
C THR A 161 13.27 14.76 -7.50
N TYR A 162 12.95 13.51 -7.14
CA TYR A 162 13.42 12.36 -7.90
C TYR A 162 12.94 12.40 -9.35
N CYS A 163 11.65 12.69 -9.59
CA CYS A 163 11.10 12.78 -10.93
C CYS A 163 11.66 13.97 -11.73
N GLU A 164 12.02 15.06 -11.06
CA GLU A 164 12.73 16.18 -11.70
C GLU A 164 14.12 15.77 -12.16
N ALA A 165 14.90 15.14 -11.29
CA ALA A 165 16.27 14.70 -11.58
C ALA A 165 16.36 13.64 -12.70
N HIS A 166 15.26 12.92 -12.95
CA HIS A 166 15.18 11.86 -13.97
C HIS A 166 14.30 12.22 -15.19
N ASP A 167 13.94 13.50 -15.36
CA ASP A 167 13.10 14.01 -16.47
C ASP A 167 11.72 13.32 -16.59
N LEU A 168 11.21 12.74 -15.49
CA LEU A 168 9.93 12.02 -15.48
C LEU A 168 8.70 12.93 -15.35
N GLN A 169 8.89 14.21 -15.12
CA GLN A 169 7.79 15.18 -15.05
C GLN A 169 7.03 15.32 -16.37
N LYS A 170 7.67 15.03 -17.51
CA LYS A 170 7.06 15.11 -18.84
C LYS A 170 6.37 13.81 -19.24
N SER A 171 6.99 12.66 -18.96
CA SER A 171 6.46 11.34 -19.29
C SER A 171 5.37 10.87 -18.32
N GLY A 172 5.45 11.33 -17.07
CA GLY A 172 4.57 10.94 -15.99
C GLY A 172 4.88 9.55 -15.40
N VAL A 173 4.11 9.19 -14.39
CA VAL A 173 4.13 7.88 -13.74
C VAL A 173 2.73 7.26 -13.89
N ASP A 174 2.64 6.16 -14.61
CA ASP A 174 1.36 5.52 -14.91
C ASP A 174 0.80 4.77 -13.72
N PHE A 175 1.68 4.07 -12.99
CA PHE A 175 1.31 3.28 -11.82
C PHE A 175 2.38 3.44 -10.74
N CYS A 176 1.95 3.80 -9.54
CA CYS A 176 2.79 3.90 -8.35
C CYS A 176 2.25 2.95 -7.27
N LYS A 177 3.02 1.91 -6.90
CA LYS A 177 2.75 1.11 -5.70
C LYS A 177 3.50 1.74 -4.53
N ILE A 178 2.83 1.91 -3.40
CA ILE A 178 3.39 2.42 -2.15
C ILE A 178 3.07 1.42 -1.04
N ASP A 179 4.13 0.83 -0.48
CA ASP A 179 4.05 -0.13 0.60
C ASP A 179 5.29 0.09 1.49
N VAL A 180 5.14 1.01 2.40
CA VAL A 180 6.24 1.56 3.21
C VAL A 180 5.95 1.48 4.71
N GLU A 181 5.06 0.56 5.07
CA GLU A 181 4.80 0.15 6.46
C GLU A 181 4.46 1.30 7.39
N GLY A 182 3.47 2.12 6.96
CA GLY A 182 2.90 3.23 7.73
C GLY A 182 3.41 4.62 7.34
N HIS A 183 4.34 4.73 6.37
CA HIS A 183 4.90 6.01 5.92
C HIS A 183 4.23 6.57 4.65
N GLU A 184 3.11 6.00 4.22
CA GLU A 184 2.41 6.30 2.98
C GLU A 184 2.02 7.78 2.88
N LEU A 185 1.50 8.37 3.96
CA LEU A 185 1.11 9.78 3.99
C LEU A 185 2.30 10.73 3.74
N GLU A 186 3.47 10.40 4.26
CA GLU A 186 4.69 11.21 4.03
C GLU A 186 5.17 11.07 2.58
N VAL A 187 5.06 9.87 1.99
CA VAL A 187 5.33 9.67 0.55
C VAL A 187 4.36 10.52 -0.28
N PHE A 188 3.06 10.52 0.03
CA PHE A 188 2.07 11.37 -0.66
C PHE A 188 2.41 12.85 -0.56
N LYS A 189 2.87 13.33 0.59
CA LYS A 189 3.32 14.73 0.74
C LYS A 189 4.51 15.06 -0.16
N GLY A 190 5.44 14.11 -0.34
CA GLY A 190 6.61 14.25 -1.20
C GLY A 190 6.34 14.18 -2.70
N MET A 191 5.10 13.82 -3.11
CA MET A 191 4.67 13.78 -4.51
C MET A 191 3.58 14.83 -4.83
N LYS A 192 3.41 15.83 -3.95
CA LYS A 192 2.35 16.83 -4.05
C LYS A 192 2.36 17.61 -5.38
N GLY A 193 3.54 17.94 -5.90
CA GLY A 193 3.69 18.62 -7.18
C GLY A 193 3.22 17.75 -8.35
N MET A 194 3.58 16.47 -8.35
CA MET A 194 3.15 15.49 -9.35
C MET A 194 1.64 15.24 -9.30
N LEU A 195 1.07 15.12 -8.08
CA LEU A 195 -0.37 14.95 -7.88
C LEU A 195 -1.17 16.16 -8.38
N SER A 196 -0.73 17.38 -8.05
CA SER A 196 -1.40 18.63 -8.48
C SER A 196 -1.48 18.76 -10.00
N LYS A 197 -0.51 18.22 -10.72
CA LYS A 197 -0.44 18.21 -12.19
C LYS A 197 -1.08 16.96 -12.82
N LYS A 198 -1.60 16.02 -12.00
CA LYS A 198 -2.11 14.70 -12.44
C LYS A 198 -1.12 13.89 -13.26
N ILE A 199 0.17 14.06 -12.99
CA ILE A 199 1.25 13.35 -13.68
C ILE A 199 1.32 11.90 -13.21
N VAL A 200 0.88 11.60 -11.98
CA VAL A 200 0.70 10.24 -11.47
C VAL A 200 -0.73 9.81 -11.74
N LYS A 201 -0.91 8.74 -12.52
CA LYS A 201 -2.26 8.32 -12.97
C LYS A 201 -2.96 7.42 -11.99
N LEU A 202 -2.24 6.46 -11.40
CA LEU A 202 -2.77 5.47 -10.48
C LEU A 202 -1.79 5.26 -9.33
N VAL A 203 -2.31 5.28 -8.11
CA VAL A 203 -1.52 5.00 -6.89
C VAL A 203 -2.19 3.89 -6.11
N GLN A 204 -1.51 2.76 -5.97
CA GLN A 204 -1.88 1.69 -5.04
C GLN A 204 -1.13 1.90 -3.72
N PHE A 205 -1.82 1.74 -2.59
CA PHE A 205 -1.20 1.80 -1.27
C PHE A 205 -1.85 0.82 -0.29
N GLU A 206 -1.09 0.49 0.75
CA GLU A 206 -1.54 -0.33 1.87
C GLU A 206 -1.99 0.53 3.05
N TYR A 207 -3.03 0.07 3.74
CA TYR A 207 -3.46 0.61 5.02
C TYR A 207 -3.72 -0.54 5.99
N GLY A 208 -3.20 -0.45 7.22
CA GLY A 208 -3.35 -1.54 8.17
C GLY A 208 -2.74 -1.27 9.55
N GLY A 209 -2.31 -2.33 10.21
CA GLY A 209 -1.76 -2.27 11.58
C GLY A 209 -0.51 -1.39 11.72
N CYS A 210 0.27 -1.18 10.66
CA CYS A 210 1.41 -0.26 10.66
C CYS A 210 0.99 1.20 10.93
N ASN A 211 -0.23 1.55 10.55
CA ASN A 211 -0.76 2.89 10.75
C ASN A 211 -1.09 3.23 12.21
N ILE A 212 -1.19 2.23 13.10
CA ILE A 212 -1.30 2.45 14.54
C ILE A 212 -0.02 3.10 15.07
N ASP A 213 1.14 2.58 14.68
CA ASP A 213 2.43 3.05 15.17
C ASP A 213 2.85 4.39 14.53
N SER A 214 2.51 4.60 13.25
CA SER A 214 2.71 5.90 12.58
C SER A 214 1.71 6.97 13.01
N ARG A 215 0.59 6.58 13.65
CA ARG A 215 -0.53 7.45 14.05
C ARG A 215 -1.19 8.16 12.87
N VAL A 216 -1.18 7.51 11.72
CA VAL A 216 -1.83 8.00 10.50
C VAL A 216 -3.14 7.27 10.32
N LEU A 217 -4.23 8.01 10.29
CA LEU A 217 -5.56 7.48 9.99
C LEU A 217 -5.77 7.43 8.46
N LEU A 218 -6.60 6.49 8.00
CA LEU A 218 -7.06 6.51 6.62
C LEU A 218 -7.76 7.85 6.29
N LYS A 219 -8.42 8.43 7.29
CA LYS A 219 -8.99 9.79 7.21
C LYS A 219 -7.97 10.84 6.82
N ASP A 220 -6.75 10.80 7.35
CA ASP A 220 -5.70 11.78 7.04
C ASP A 220 -5.28 11.69 5.59
N ILE A 221 -5.23 10.46 5.04
CA ILE A 221 -4.97 10.22 3.61
C ILE A 221 -6.10 10.78 2.75
N PHE A 222 -7.37 10.50 3.09
CA PHE A 222 -8.51 11.09 2.39
C PHE A 222 -8.50 12.62 2.45
N ASP A 223 -8.22 13.21 3.62
CA ASP A 223 -8.15 14.66 3.80
C ASP A 223 -7.00 15.28 2.99
N PHE A 224 -5.85 14.61 2.92
CA PHE A 224 -4.73 15.04 2.09
C PHE A 224 -5.09 15.10 0.60
N PHE A 225 -5.86 14.14 0.10
CA PHE A 225 -6.23 14.07 -1.32
C PHE A 225 -7.39 14.99 -1.72
N LYS A 226 -8.13 15.61 -0.77
CA LYS A 226 -9.26 16.51 -1.07
C LYS A 226 -8.98 17.63 -2.10
N PRO A 227 -7.81 18.31 -2.09
CA PRO A 227 -7.52 19.34 -3.07
C PRO A 227 -7.13 18.80 -4.45
N PHE A 228 -6.93 17.49 -4.58
CA PHE A 228 -6.52 16.86 -5.83
C PHE A 228 -7.72 16.18 -6.50
N GLU A 229 -7.71 16.15 -7.80
CA GLU A 229 -8.79 15.52 -8.59
C GLU A 229 -8.51 14.01 -8.77
N TYR A 230 -8.65 13.25 -7.67
CA TYR A 230 -8.48 11.80 -7.62
C TYR A 230 -9.68 11.13 -6.97
N THR A 231 -9.94 9.90 -7.36
CA THR A 231 -11.02 9.08 -6.81
C THR A 231 -10.43 7.85 -6.12
N PHE A 232 -10.90 7.57 -4.90
CA PHE A 232 -10.52 6.40 -4.12
C PHE A 232 -11.34 5.17 -4.49
N TYR A 233 -10.65 4.04 -4.51
CA TYR A 233 -11.26 2.71 -4.63
C TYR A 233 -10.62 1.76 -3.64
N LYS A 234 -11.43 0.94 -2.98
CA LYS A 234 -10.95 -0.19 -2.19
C LYS A 234 -10.79 -1.39 -3.11
N ILE A 235 -9.66 -2.10 -2.98
CA ILE A 235 -9.36 -3.26 -3.82
C ILE A 235 -10.01 -4.49 -3.20
N PHE A 236 -10.82 -5.19 -4.00
CA PHE A 236 -11.38 -6.50 -3.69
C PHE A 236 -10.87 -7.54 -4.68
N PRO A 237 -10.91 -8.82 -4.32
CA PRO A 237 -10.45 -9.89 -5.22
C PRO A 237 -11.02 -9.81 -6.63
N GLN A 238 -12.27 -9.39 -6.79
CA GLN A 238 -12.98 -9.44 -8.07
C GLN A 238 -13.37 -8.07 -8.64
N ARG A 239 -13.21 -6.98 -7.87
CA ARG A 239 -13.63 -5.63 -8.29
C ARG A 239 -12.87 -4.55 -7.57
N LEU A 240 -12.96 -3.32 -8.08
CA LEU A 240 -12.69 -2.09 -7.35
C LEU A 240 -14.01 -1.54 -6.82
N LEU A 241 -14.06 -1.24 -5.52
CA LEU A 241 -15.20 -0.56 -4.92
C LEU A 241 -14.91 0.92 -4.85
N LYS A 242 -15.63 1.73 -5.63
CA LYS A 242 -15.51 3.19 -5.58
C LYS A 242 -15.93 3.71 -4.20
N VAL A 243 -15.08 4.53 -3.60
CA VAL A 243 -15.30 5.15 -2.28
C VAL A 243 -15.19 6.67 -2.46
N PRO A 244 -16.31 7.36 -2.74
CA PRO A 244 -16.28 8.78 -3.08
C PRO A 244 -15.98 9.70 -1.90
N GLN A 245 -16.14 9.20 -0.67
CA GLN A 245 -15.87 9.93 0.56
C GLN A 245 -15.44 8.98 1.66
N TYR A 246 -14.69 9.51 2.62
CA TYR A 246 -14.30 8.78 3.81
C TYR A 246 -15.52 8.29 4.60
N ASP A 247 -15.43 7.06 5.13
CA ASP A 247 -16.37 6.49 6.09
C ASP A 247 -15.58 5.90 7.26
N GLN A 248 -16.04 6.20 8.47
CA GLN A 248 -15.42 5.75 9.71
C GLN A 248 -15.35 4.21 9.84
N CYS A 249 -16.19 3.47 9.13
CA CYS A 249 -16.17 2.00 9.12
C CYS A 249 -14.89 1.40 8.51
N PHE A 250 -14.08 2.21 7.80
CA PHE A 250 -12.79 1.79 7.26
C PHE A 250 -11.63 1.91 8.26
N GLU A 251 -11.81 2.61 9.38
CA GLU A 251 -10.80 2.79 10.44
C GLU A 251 -10.78 1.58 11.40
N ASN A 252 -10.36 0.44 10.89
CA ASN A 252 -10.29 -0.77 11.70
C ASN A 252 -8.89 -1.37 11.81
N PHE A 253 -7.89 -0.74 11.15
CA PHE A 253 -6.48 -1.15 11.14
C PHE A 253 -6.26 -2.61 10.70
N GLN A 254 -7.23 -3.22 10.05
CA GLN A 254 -7.05 -4.47 9.33
C GLN A 254 -6.33 -4.19 8.01
N TYR A 255 -5.46 -5.11 7.62
CA TYR A 255 -4.78 -5.05 6.33
C TYR A 255 -5.79 -4.85 5.19
N GLN A 256 -5.60 -3.83 4.39
CA GLN A 256 -6.44 -3.50 3.24
C GLN A 256 -5.63 -2.76 2.18
N ASN A 257 -5.97 -3.05 0.93
CA ASN A 257 -5.37 -2.41 -0.23
C ASN A 257 -6.31 -1.39 -0.84
N TRP A 258 -5.76 -0.24 -1.16
CA TRP A 258 -6.45 0.87 -1.78
C TRP A 258 -5.80 1.27 -3.10
N VAL A 259 -6.57 1.81 -4.00
CA VAL A 259 -6.07 2.47 -5.20
C VAL A 259 -6.74 3.82 -5.38
N ILE A 260 -5.93 4.81 -5.72
CA ILE A 260 -6.37 6.18 -6.00
C ILE A 260 -6.09 6.44 -7.48
N ILE A 261 -7.09 6.88 -8.23
CA ILE A 261 -7.02 7.04 -9.68
C ILE A 261 -7.29 8.51 -10.03
N ALA A 262 -6.42 9.11 -10.85
CA ALA A 262 -6.61 10.47 -11.33
C ALA A 262 -7.91 10.59 -12.14
N ASN A 263 -8.72 11.62 -11.85
CA ASN A 263 -9.95 11.85 -12.57
C ASN A 263 -9.67 12.15 -14.05
N GLY A 264 -10.36 11.43 -14.93
CA GLY A 264 -10.12 11.48 -16.37
C GLY A 264 -9.21 10.37 -16.91
N TYR A 265 -8.53 9.63 -16.03
CA TYR A 265 -7.82 8.42 -16.42
C TYR A 265 -8.76 7.22 -16.44
N THR A 266 -8.81 6.51 -17.57
CA THR A 266 -9.65 5.32 -17.72
C THR A 266 -8.88 4.07 -17.30
N TYR A 267 -9.33 3.45 -16.23
CA TYR A 267 -8.93 2.13 -15.80
C TYR A 267 -10.03 1.15 -16.17
N ASP A 268 -9.75 0.16 -17.02
CA ASP A 268 -10.75 -0.84 -17.43
C ASP A 268 -10.90 -1.89 -16.31
N GLU A 269 -12.04 -1.93 -15.65
CA GLU A 269 -12.40 -2.90 -14.61
C GLU A 269 -12.54 -4.34 -15.12
#